data_d00736df3555c2934cec8632dd623bec
#
_entry.id   d00736df3555c2934cec8632dd623bec
#
_cell.length_a   1.000
_cell.length_b   1.000
_cell.length_c   1.000
_cell.angle_alpha   90.00
_cell.angle_beta   90.00
_cell.angle_gamma   90.00
#
_symmetry.space_group_name_H-M   'P 1'
#
loop_
_entity.id
_entity.type
_entity.pdbx_description
1 polymer ?
#
loop_
_entity_poly.entity_id
_entity_poly.type
_entity_poly.pdbx_seq_one_letter_code
_entity_poly.pdbx_strand_id
1 'polypeptide(L)'
;MEILLIIVSAIFVNNIVLAQFLGICPFLGVSNKLSTATGMSAAVCFVITLATLVTYLLNKYLLLPFQLEFLQTIAFILVIAALVQMVEIVLKKMSPSLYQALGIFLPLITTNCAVLGVAMNVVQKEYTFGLPSHMLGLGEAVLYAFATSLGYGLAMVIFAGIREQLALSSVPKAFKGVPIALITVGILAMAFMGFSGIA
;
A
#
# COMPACT_ATOMS: atom_id res chain seq x y z
N MET A 1 14.93 -19.19 6.13
CA MET A 1 14.79 -19.13 4.65
C MET A 1 13.39 -18.68 4.24
N GLU A 2 12.34 -19.13 4.92
CA GLU A 2 10.93 -18.82 4.63
C GLU A 2 10.58 -17.34 4.74
N ILE A 3 11.04 -16.65 5.77
CA ILE A 3 10.79 -15.21 5.98
C ILE A 3 11.34 -14.36 4.84
N LEU A 4 12.54 -14.67 4.34
CA LEU A 4 13.15 -13.97 3.22
C LEU A 4 12.32 -14.16 1.93
N LEU A 5 11.81 -15.36 1.72
CA LEU A 5 10.99 -15.71 0.58
C LEU A 5 9.64 -14.97 0.60
N ILE A 6 9.01 -14.84 1.78
CA ILE A 6 7.80 -14.05 1.98
C ILE A 6 8.06 -12.57 1.66
N ILE A 7 9.18 -12.01 2.13
CA ILE A 7 9.55 -10.61 1.89
C ILE A 7 9.75 -10.36 0.39
N VAL A 8 10.55 -11.18 -0.27
CA VAL A 8 10.83 -11.03 -1.71
C VAL A 8 9.56 -11.20 -2.54
N SER A 9 8.74 -12.21 -2.21
CA SER A 9 7.46 -12.45 -2.87
C SER A 9 6.49 -11.27 -2.68
N ALA A 10 6.42 -10.69 -1.48
CA ALA A 10 5.55 -9.55 -1.20
C ALA A 10 5.99 -8.26 -1.92
N ILE A 11 7.29 -8.06 -2.10
CA ILE A 11 7.84 -6.85 -2.73
C ILE A 11 7.72 -6.92 -4.25
N PHE A 12 8.13 -8.02 -4.87
CA PHE A 12 8.28 -8.13 -6.32
C PHE A 12 7.12 -8.88 -7.00
N VAL A 13 6.73 -10.04 -6.49
CA VAL A 13 5.74 -10.90 -7.15
C VAL A 13 4.31 -10.43 -6.86
N ASN A 14 4.00 -10.23 -5.59
CA ASN A 14 2.68 -9.80 -5.13
C ASN A 14 2.64 -8.31 -4.78
N ASN A 15 3.29 -7.48 -5.60
CA ASN A 15 3.24 -6.03 -5.38
C ASN A 15 1.80 -5.53 -5.42
N ILE A 16 1.36 -4.90 -4.32
CA ILE A 16 -0.04 -4.52 -4.14
C ILE A 16 -0.55 -3.52 -5.18
N VAL A 17 0.33 -2.66 -5.70
CA VAL A 17 -0.04 -1.67 -6.72
C VAL A 17 -0.02 -2.28 -8.11
N LEU A 18 1.04 -2.98 -8.47
CA LEU A 18 1.29 -3.42 -9.85
C LEU A 18 0.63 -4.76 -10.17
N ALA A 19 0.47 -5.66 -9.19
CA ALA A 19 -0.18 -6.95 -9.38
C ALA A 19 -1.68 -6.93 -8.98
N GLN A 20 -2.03 -6.21 -7.90
CA GLN A 20 -3.41 -6.17 -7.40
C GLN A 20 -4.15 -4.88 -7.77
N PHE A 21 -3.47 -3.88 -8.35
CA PHE A 21 -4.02 -2.59 -8.75
C PHE A 21 -4.67 -1.81 -7.59
N LEU A 22 -4.22 -2.04 -6.35
CA LEU A 22 -4.70 -1.34 -5.17
C LEU A 22 -3.81 -0.14 -4.84
N GLY A 23 -4.42 0.98 -4.45
CA GLY A 23 -3.68 2.20 -4.10
C GLY A 23 -3.24 3.05 -5.31
N ILE A 24 -3.93 2.93 -6.45
CA ILE A 24 -3.61 3.70 -7.66
C ILE A 24 -3.90 5.19 -7.46
N CYS A 25 -4.89 5.56 -6.67
CA CYS A 25 -5.27 6.97 -6.46
C CYS A 25 -4.11 7.83 -5.94
N PRO A 26 -3.46 7.50 -4.82
CA PRO A 26 -2.27 8.22 -4.38
C PRO A 26 -1.07 7.99 -5.31
N PHE A 27 -0.97 6.81 -5.91
CA PHE A 27 0.10 6.47 -6.85
C PHE A 27 0.14 7.41 -8.06
N LEU A 28 -0.99 7.71 -8.69
CA LEU A 28 -1.09 8.65 -9.81
C LEU A 28 -1.09 10.11 -9.33
N GLY A 29 -1.70 10.42 -8.19
CA GLY A 29 -1.88 11.79 -7.72
C GLY A 29 -0.60 12.44 -7.20
N VAL A 30 0.24 11.68 -6.51
CA VAL A 30 1.40 12.22 -5.76
C VAL A 30 2.74 12.01 -6.47
N SER A 31 2.78 11.22 -7.53
CA SER A 31 4.02 10.84 -8.22
C SER A 31 4.60 11.89 -9.18
N ASN A 32 4.14 13.14 -9.11
CA ASN A 32 4.65 14.23 -9.98
C ASN A 32 6.08 14.68 -9.62
N LYS A 33 6.46 14.54 -8.35
CA LYS A 33 7.79 14.92 -7.84
C LYS A 33 8.33 13.80 -6.95
N LEU A 34 9.59 13.45 -7.13
CA LEU A 34 10.24 12.39 -6.38
C LEU A 34 10.24 12.64 -4.86
N SER A 35 10.48 13.89 -4.43
CA SER A 35 10.47 14.25 -3.02
C SER A 35 9.11 14.06 -2.35
N THR A 36 8.02 14.36 -3.06
CA THR A 36 6.65 14.17 -2.54
C THR A 36 6.28 12.69 -2.52
N ALA A 37 6.73 11.93 -3.54
CA ALA A 37 6.50 10.50 -3.64
C ALA A 37 7.21 9.72 -2.51
N THR A 38 8.44 10.09 -2.16
CA THR A 38 9.19 9.47 -1.05
C THR A 38 8.54 9.77 0.30
N GLY A 39 8.13 11.01 0.54
CA GLY A 39 7.40 11.39 1.76
C GLY A 39 6.07 10.64 1.91
N MET A 40 5.33 10.53 0.81
CA MET A 40 4.07 9.78 0.78
C MET A 40 4.28 8.28 0.99
N SER A 41 5.31 7.68 0.38
CA SER A 41 5.59 6.26 0.56
C SER A 41 5.95 5.91 2.00
N ALA A 42 6.72 6.77 2.68
CA ALA A 42 7.03 6.60 4.09
C ALA A 42 5.78 6.71 4.99
N ALA A 43 4.92 7.70 4.72
CA ALA A 43 3.67 7.86 5.46
C ALA A 43 2.72 6.66 5.26
N VAL A 44 2.58 6.18 4.03
CA VAL A 44 1.75 5.00 3.72
C VAL A 44 2.33 3.74 4.37
N CYS A 45 3.66 3.57 4.38
CA CYS A 45 4.32 2.46 5.05
C CYS A 45 3.99 2.42 6.55
N PHE A 46 4.08 3.55 7.22
CA PHE A 46 3.71 3.68 8.63
C PHE A 46 2.25 3.35 8.88
N VAL A 47 1.35 3.92 8.07
CA VAL A 47 -0.10 3.72 8.20
C VAL A 47 -0.49 2.26 7.93
N ILE A 48 0.04 1.61 6.88
CA ILE A 48 -0.25 0.20 6.58
C ILE A 48 0.16 -0.68 7.75
N THR A 49 1.37 -0.49 8.29
CA THR A 49 1.88 -1.32 9.40
C THR A 49 1.03 -1.14 10.65
N LEU A 50 0.70 0.09 11.01
CA LEU A 50 -0.14 0.40 12.17
C LEU A 50 -1.57 -0.13 11.99
N ALA A 51 -2.18 0.11 10.83
CA ALA A 51 -3.53 -0.34 10.51
C ALA A 51 -3.64 -1.87 10.55
N THR A 52 -2.67 -2.58 9.98
CA THR A 52 -2.66 -4.05 9.99
C THR A 52 -2.54 -4.60 11.40
N LEU A 53 -1.70 -4.00 12.24
CA LEU A 53 -1.56 -4.40 13.63
C LEU A 53 -2.90 -4.29 14.38
N VAL A 54 -3.57 -3.14 14.26
CA VAL A 54 -4.83 -2.89 14.97
C VAL A 54 -5.98 -3.73 14.40
N THR A 55 -6.09 -3.85 13.07
CA THR A 55 -7.14 -4.67 12.45
C THR A 55 -6.96 -6.16 12.72
N TYR A 56 -5.72 -6.65 12.81
CA TYR A 56 -5.45 -8.03 13.20
C TYR A 56 -5.87 -8.32 14.66
N LEU A 57 -5.54 -7.41 15.59
CA LEU A 57 -5.99 -7.52 16.98
C LEU A 57 -7.51 -7.49 17.08
N LEU A 58 -8.16 -6.58 16.36
CA LEU A 58 -9.59 -6.45 16.33
C LEU A 58 -10.26 -7.72 15.77
N ASN A 59 -9.72 -8.30 14.71
CA ASN A 59 -10.21 -9.54 14.14
C ASN A 59 -10.11 -10.68 15.16
N LYS A 60 -8.94 -10.83 15.77
CA LYS A 60 -8.67 -11.94 16.71
C LYS A 60 -9.49 -11.86 18.00
N TYR A 61 -9.69 -10.67 18.57
CA TYR A 61 -10.35 -10.50 19.88
C TYR A 61 -11.84 -10.17 19.77
N LEU A 62 -12.29 -9.57 18.68
CA LEU A 62 -13.67 -9.13 18.53
C LEU A 62 -14.45 -9.93 17.47
N LEU A 63 -13.96 -10.03 16.26
CA LEU A 63 -14.72 -10.65 15.17
C LEU A 63 -14.80 -12.17 15.29
N LEU A 64 -13.71 -12.84 15.58
CA LEU A 64 -13.66 -14.31 15.70
C LEU A 64 -14.61 -14.85 16.79
N PRO A 65 -14.63 -14.34 18.04
CA PRO A 65 -15.50 -14.88 19.07
C PRO A 65 -16.99 -14.59 18.82
N PHE A 66 -17.32 -13.53 18.08
CA PHE A 66 -18.72 -13.17 17.77
C PHE A 66 -19.22 -13.70 16.42
N GLN A 67 -18.39 -14.40 15.63
CA GLN A 67 -18.71 -14.92 14.30
C GLN A 67 -19.30 -13.85 13.35
N LEU A 68 -18.83 -12.61 13.46
CA LEU A 68 -19.29 -11.46 12.67
C LEU A 68 -18.44 -11.24 11.41
N GLU A 69 -18.06 -12.30 10.71
CA GLU A 69 -17.24 -12.23 9.49
C GLU A 69 -17.88 -11.36 8.39
N PHE A 70 -19.22 -11.34 8.35
CA PHE A 70 -19.96 -10.50 7.41
C PHE A 70 -19.71 -8.99 7.58
N LEU A 71 -19.49 -8.54 8.82
CA LEU A 71 -19.23 -7.13 9.15
C LEU A 71 -17.74 -6.75 9.13
N GLN A 72 -16.86 -7.69 8.80
CA GLN A 72 -15.40 -7.52 8.83
C GLN A 72 -14.93 -6.31 8.01
N THR A 73 -15.37 -6.19 6.77
CA THR A 73 -14.98 -5.10 5.88
C THR A 73 -15.39 -3.73 6.41
N ILE A 74 -16.63 -3.62 6.91
CA ILE A 74 -17.16 -2.36 7.45
C ILE A 74 -16.41 -1.97 8.72
N ALA A 75 -16.16 -2.93 9.62
CA ALA A 75 -15.39 -2.71 10.83
C ALA A 75 -13.96 -2.26 10.53
N PHE A 76 -13.30 -2.87 9.55
CA PHE A 76 -11.95 -2.50 9.15
C PHE A 76 -11.89 -1.09 8.56
N ILE A 77 -12.82 -0.73 7.67
CA ILE A 77 -12.89 0.62 7.09
C ILE A 77 -13.06 1.67 8.21
N LEU A 78 -13.97 1.43 9.15
CA LEU A 78 -14.23 2.37 10.24
C LEU A 78 -13.00 2.54 11.15
N VAL A 79 -12.35 1.45 11.52
CA VAL A 79 -11.15 1.48 12.38
C VAL A 79 -9.98 2.13 11.67
N ILE A 80 -9.73 1.80 10.39
CA ILE A 80 -8.67 2.42 9.59
C ILE A 80 -8.91 3.92 9.44
N ALA A 81 -10.14 4.34 9.16
CA ALA A 81 -10.48 5.76 9.06
C ALA A 81 -10.22 6.51 10.38
N ALA A 82 -10.63 5.95 11.50
CA ALA A 82 -10.40 6.55 12.83
C ALA A 82 -8.90 6.63 13.16
N LEU A 83 -8.14 5.57 12.88
CA LEU A 83 -6.68 5.55 13.07
C LEU A 83 -5.96 6.60 12.24
N VAL A 84 -6.29 6.70 10.94
CA VAL A 84 -5.63 7.64 10.05
C VAL A 84 -5.95 9.08 10.44
N GLN A 85 -7.18 9.38 10.86
CA GLN A 85 -7.53 10.70 11.39
C GLN A 85 -6.74 11.04 12.67
N MET A 86 -6.53 10.06 13.55
CA MET A 86 -5.69 10.24 14.74
C MET A 86 -4.24 10.55 14.35
N VAL A 87 -3.68 9.80 13.39
CA VAL A 87 -2.33 10.02 12.85
C VAL A 87 -2.22 11.41 12.20
N GLU A 88 -3.24 11.85 11.49
CA GLU A 88 -3.30 13.18 10.88
C GLU A 88 -3.19 14.30 11.92
N ILE A 89 -3.94 14.20 13.02
CA ILE A 89 -3.88 15.17 14.12
C ILE A 89 -2.49 15.21 14.76
N VAL A 90 -1.87 14.04 14.94
CA VAL A 90 -0.51 13.92 15.47
C VAL A 90 0.51 14.54 14.53
N LEU A 91 0.46 14.23 13.23
CA LEU A 91 1.35 14.80 12.22
C LEU A 91 1.22 16.33 12.13
N LYS A 92 0.02 16.86 12.23
CA LYS A 92 -0.23 18.31 12.25
C LYS A 92 0.47 19.01 13.42
N LYS A 93 0.57 18.34 14.58
CA LYS A 93 1.25 18.87 15.77
C LYS A 93 2.77 18.70 15.74
N MET A 94 3.26 17.56 15.24
CA MET A 94 4.70 17.22 15.29
C MET A 94 5.50 17.79 14.13
N SER A 95 4.93 17.86 12.94
CA SER A 95 5.63 18.25 11.71
C SER A 95 4.77 19.13 10.82
N PRO A 96 4.59 20.44 11.13
CA PRO A 96 3.76 21.32 10.31
C PRO A 96 4.29 21.50 8.89
N SER A 97 5.60 21.36 8.65
CA SER A 97 6.20 21.45 7.32
C SER A 97 5.86 20.22 6.46
N LEU A 98 5.88 19.02 7.04
CA LEU A 98 5.46 17.79 6.37
C LEU A 98 3.94 17.79 6.14
N TYR A 99 3.16 18.31 7.09
CA TYR A 99 1.73 18.48 6.95
C TYR A 99 1.37 19.44 5.81
N GLN A 100 2.09 20.54 5.63
CA GLN A 100 1.87 21.46 4.50
C GLN A 100 2.22 20.83 3.15
N ALA A 101 3.27 20.02 3.10
CA ALA A 101 3.66 19.29 1.88
C ALA A 101 2.66 18.18 1.52
N LEU A 102 2.11 17.48 2.51
CA LEU A 102 1.17 16.36 2.35
C LEU A 102 -0.30 16.75 2.53
N GLY A 103 -0.61 17.97 2.97
CA GLY A 103 -1.93 18.37 3.46
C GLY A 103 -3.09 18.16 2.49
N ILE A 104 -2.88 18.34 1.18
CA ILE A 104 -3.88 18.07 0.14
C ILE A 104 -4.04 16.56 -0.10
N PHE A 105 -2.99 15.76 0.21
CA PHE A 105 -2.94 14.33 -0.07
C PHE A 105 -3.30 13.45 1.13
N LEU A 106 -3.51 14.02 2.31
CA LEU A 106 -3.92 13.27 3.50
C LEU A 106 -5.25 12.49 3.33
N PRO A 107 -6.28 13.05 2.70
CA PRO A 107 -7.49 12.27 2.40
C PRO A 107 -7.20 11.04 1.52
N LEU A 108 -6.20 11.12 0.65
CA LEU A 108 -5.77 9.99 -0.19
C LEU A 108 -5.09 8.87 0.61
N ILE A 109 -4.56 9.16 1.80
CA ILE A 109 -4.03 8.13 2.71
C ILE A 109 -5.19 7.46 3.45
N THR A 110 -6.18 8.24 3.90
CA THR A 110 -7.34 7.74 4.66
C THR A 110 -8.20 6.79 3.83
N THR A 111 -8.43 7.14 2.56
CA THR A 111 -9.24 6.34 1.62
C THR A 111 -8.40 5.40 0.75
N ASN A 112 -7.17 5.12 1.16
CA ASN A 112 -6.26 4.29 0.37
C ASN A 112 -6.68 2.82 0.40
N CYS A 113 -7.13 2.32 -0.75
CA CYS A 113 -7.53 0.92 -0.90
C CYS A 113 -6.38 -0.07 -0.67
N ALA A 114 -5.12 0.34 -0.79
CA ALA A 114 -3.99 -0.53 -0.45
C ALA A 114 -3.93 -0.84 1.05
N VAL A 115 -4.24 0.13 1.93
CA VAL A 115 -4.28 -0.08 3.38
C VAL A 115 -5.33 -1.14 3.74
N LEU A 116 -6.54 -0.98 3.20
CA LEU A 116 -7.62 -1.94 3.38
C LEU A 116 -7.27 -3.30 2.76
N GLY A 117 -6.70 -3.31 1.56
CA GLY A 117 -6.32 -4.53 0.86
C GLY A 117 -5.28 -5.36 1.61
N VAL A 118 -4.25 -4.72 2.22
CA VAL A 118 -3.28 -5.42 3.07
C VAL A 118 -3.95 -5.98 4.32
N ALA A 119 -4.78 -5.20 5.00
CA ALA A 119 -5.50 -5.63 6.19
C ALA A 119 -6.39 -6.86 5.90
N MET A 120 -7.13 -6.84 4.78
CA MET A 120 -7.95 -7.97 4.34
C MET A 120 -7.11 -9.18 3.94
N ASN A 121 -6.02 -8.98 3.20
CA ASN A 121 -5.13 -10.04 2.79
C ASN A 121 -4.50 -10.78 3.98
N VAL A 122 -4.12 -10.06 5.03
CA VAL A 122 -3.55 -10.65 6.25
C VAL A 122 -4.53 -11.54 7.00
N VAL A 123 -5.82 -11.19 6.97
CA VAL A 123 -6.86 -11.91 7.70
C VAL A 123 -7.50 -13.03 6.87
N GLN A 124 -7.67 -12.82 5.55
CA GLN A 124 -8.35 -13.77 4.67
C GLN A 124 -7.41 -14.80 4.04
N LYS A 125 -6.14 -14.48 3.87
CA LYS A 125 -5.19 -15.45 3.33
C LYS A 125 -4.72 -16.38 4.44
N GLU A 126 -5.34 -17.56 4.50
CA GLU A 126 -4.58 -18.77 4.79
C GLU A 126 -3.50 -18.85 3.71
N TYR A 127 -2.28 -18.41 4.02
CA TYR A 127 -1.19 -18.49 3.08
C TYR A 127 -0.87 -19.96 2.82
N THR A 128 -1.49 -20.52 1.78
CA THR A 128 -1.12 -21.78 1.14
C THR A 128 0.16 -21.55 0.32
N PHE A 129 1.23 -21.17 0.99
CA PHE A 129 2.56 -21.18 0.39
C PHE A 129 3.33 -22.34 1.02
N GLY A 130 2.88 -23.58 0.74
CA GLY A 130 3.63 -24.80 1.09
C GLY A 130 3.72 -25.15 2.58
N LEU A 131 3.07 -24.40 3.49
CA LEU A 131 2.96 -24.73 4.92
C LEU A 131 1.51 -25.08 5.31
N PRO A 132 1.32 -25.96 6.32
CA PRO A 132 0.01 -26.30 6.81
C PRO A 132 -0.71 -25.02 7.28
N SER A 133 -2.00 -24.91 6.99
CA SER A 133 -2.93 -23.83 7.31
C SER A 133 -2.75 -23.31 8.74
N HIS A 134 -1.84 -22.39 8.92
CA HIS A 134 -1.62 -21.70 10.19
C HIS A 134 -2.04 -20.24 9.98
N MET A 135 -2.96 -19.75 10.79
CA MET A 135 -3.21 -18.31 10.88
C MET A 135 -1.87 -17.63 11.15
N LEU A 136 -1.49 -16.66 10.31
CA LEU A 136 -0.26 -15.91 10.51
C LEU A 136 -0.15 -15.46 11.97
N GLY A 137 0.98 -15.73 12.60
CA GLY A 137 1.30 -15.14 13.88
C GLY A 137 1.30 -13.61 13.78
N LEU A 138 1.01 -12.91 14.87
CA LEU A 138 0.98 -11.43 14.90
C LEU A 138 2.29 -10.83 14.34
N GLY A 139 3.44 -11.47 14.62
CA GLY A 139 4.73 -11.04 14.09
C GLY A 139 4.86 -11.18 12.57
N GLU A 140 4.35 -12.29 12.02
CA GLU A 140 4.38 -12.56 10.57
C GLU A 140 3.41 -11.63 9.82
N ALA A 141 2.25 -11.35 10.41
CA ALA A 141 1.27 -10.42 9.88
C ALA A 141 1.84 -9.00 9.73
N VAL A 142 2.51 -8.51 10.77
CA VAL A 142 3.16 -7.19 10.78
C VAL A 142 4.34 -7.17 9.80
N LEU A 143 5.14 -8.23 9.76
CA LEU A 143 6.26 -8.36 8.84
C LEU A 143 5.79 -8.35 7.37
N TYR A 144 4.73 -9.07 7.08
CA TYR A 144 4.12 -9.07 5.74
C TYR A 144 3.58 -7.68 5.36
N ALA A 145 2.89 -7.01 6.26
CA ALA A 145 2.38 -5.65 6.04
C ALA A 145 3.53 -4.66 5.78
N PHE A 146 4.62 -4.78 6.54
CA PHE A 146 5.81 -3.97 6.35
C PHE A 146 6.50 -4.26 5.00
N ALA A 147 6.68 -5.53 4.64
CA ALA A 147 7.25 -5.91 3.35
C ALA A 147 6.40 -5.42 2.16
N THR A 148 5.08 -5.59 2.24
CA THR A 148 4.16 -5.11 1.20
C THR A 148 4.18 -3.59 1.07
N SER A 149 4.29 -2.86 2.18
CA SER A 149 4.40 -1.40 2.17
C SER A 149 5.72 -0.90 1.59
N LEU A 150 6.82 -1.62 1.79
CA LEU A 150 8.09 -1.36 1.11
C LEU A 150 7.97 -1.58 -0.39
N GLY A 151 7.27 -2.64 -0.82
CA GLY A 151 6.96 -2.90 -2.23
C GLY A 151 6.14 -1.77 -2.86
N TYR A 152 5.14 -1.26 -2.12
CA TYR A 152 4.37 -0.08 -2.52
C TYR A 152 5.27 1.15 -2.71
N GLY A 153 6.13 1.44 -1.73
CA GLY A 153 7.05 2.58 -1.76
C GLY A 153 8.04 2.49 -2.93
N LEU A 154 8.60 1.31 -3.16
CA LEU A 154 9.53 1.06 -4.27
C LEU A 154 8.85 1.31 -5.62
N ALA A 155 7.65 0.77 -5.84
CA ALA A 155 6.88 1.00 -7.05
C ALA A 155 6.59 2.50 -7.25
N MET A 156 6.22 3.22 -6.17
CA MET A 156 5.93 4.65 -6.22
C MET A 156 7.16 5.48 -6.60
N VAL A 157 8.33 5.18 -6.03
CA VAL A 157 9.59 5.88 -6.32
C VAL A 157 10.03 5.64 -7.77
N ILE A 158 9.98 4.40 -8.24
CA ILE A 158 10.30 4.06 -9.64
C ILE A 158 9.37 4.83 -10.59
N PHE A 159 8.09 4.81 -10.33
CA PHE A 159 7.11 5.49 -11.17
C PHE A 159 7.26 7.01 -11.17
N ALA A 160 7.54 7.61 -10.00
CA ALA A 160 7.81 9.04 -9.89
C ALA A 160 9.06 9.44 -10.69
N GLY A 161 10.13 8.64 -10.64
CA GLY A 161 11.34 8.86 -11.44
C GLY A 161 11.07 8.79 -12.94
N ILE A 162 10.29 7.82 -13.40
CA ILE A 162 9.89 7.72 -14.81
C ILE A 162 9.04 8.93 -15.24
N ARG A 163 8.09 9.37 -14.41
CA ARG A 163 7.26 10.54 -14.71
C ARG A 163 8.05 11.83 -14.79
N GLU A 164 9.03 12.01 -13.93
CA GLU A 164 9.91 13.18 -13.94
C GLU A 164 10.75 13.21 -15.23
N GLN A 165 11.26 12.07 -15.67
CA GLN A 165 11.95 11.94 -16.97
C GLN A 165 11.02 12.19 -18.17
N LEU A 166 9.80 11.67 -18.13
CA LEU A 166 8.80 11.90 -19.19
C LEU A 166 8.36 13.36 -19.28
N ALA A 167 8.37 14.10 -18.16
CA ALA A 167 8.06 15.53 -18.15
C ALA A 167 9.09 16.36 -18.92
N LEU A 168 10.35 15.90 -19.00
CA LEU A 168 11.43 16.52 -19.77
C LEU A 168 11.43 16.12 -21.23
N SER A 169 10.71 15.07 -21.61
CA SER A 169 10.61 14.57 -22.98
C SER A 169 9.54 15.31 -23.78
N SER A 170 9.72 15.39 -25.11
CA SER A 170 8.78 16.02 -26.05
C SER A 170 7.58 15.09 -26.33
N VAL A 171 6.63 15.03 -25.40
CA VAL A 171 5.42 14.24 -25.54
C VAL A 171 4.37 15.00 -26.38
N PRO A 172 3.68 14.36 -27.33
CA PRO A 172 2.57 14.97 -28.08
C PRO A 172 1.49 15.50 -27.13
N LYS A 173 0.92 16.68 -27.47
CA LYS A 173 -0.05 17.37 -26.58
C LYS A 173 -1.26 16.51 -26.19
N ALA A 174 -1.68 15.57 -27.04
CA ALA A 174 -2.80 14.66 -26.79
C ALA A 174 -2.53 13.65 -25.66
N PHE A 175 -1.27 13.26 -25.43
CA PHE A 175 -0.89 12.28 -24.40
C PHE A 175 -0.32 12.91 -23.13
N LYS A 176 -0.15 14.23 -23.12
CA LYS A 176 0.46 14.92 -21.99
C LYS A 176 -0.43 14.87 -20.74
N GLY A 177 0.16 14.47 -19.61
CA GLY A 177 -0.52 14.44 -18.29
C GLY A 177 -0.93 13.04 -17.84
N VAL A 178 -2.21 12.85 -17.56
CA VAL A 178 -2.75 11.58 -17.03
C VAL A 178 -2.67 10.41 -18.03
N PRO A 179 -2.93 10.59 -19.35
CA PRO A 179 -2.90 9.46 -20.28
C PRO A 179 -1.54 8.78 -20.36
N ILE A 180 -0.45 9.53 -20.42
CA ILE A 180 0.90 8.93 -20.47
C ILE A 180 1.26 8.24 -19.16
N ALA A 181 0.80 8.78 -18.04
CA ALA A 181 1.00 8.15 -16.73
C ALA A 181 0.32 6.77 -16.66
N LEU A 182 -0.90 6.64 -17.17
CA LEU A 182 -1.61 5.36 -17.22
C LEU A 182 -0.93 4.33 -18.14
N ILE A 183 -0.44 4.76 -19.31
CA ILE A 183 0.32 3.90 -20.23
C ILE A 183 1.60 3.39 -19.53
N THR A 184 2.30 4.29 -18.84
CA THR A 184 3.53 3.95 -18.13
C THR A 184 3.27 2.96 -16.99
N VAL A 185 2.18 3.14 -16.21
CA VAL A 185 1.77 2.18 -15.18
C VAL A 185 1.45 0.82 -15.80
N GLY A 186 0.76 0.79 -16.92
CA GLY A 186 0.44 -0.46 -17.63
C GLY A 186 1.69 -1.21 -18.09
N ILE A 187 2.67 -0.52 -18.64
CA ILE A 187 3.95 -1.13 -19.05
C ILE A 187 4.72 -1.62 -17.82
N LEU A 188 4.75 -0.83 -16.76
CA LEU A 188 5.42 -1.22 -15.51
C LEU A 188 4.74 -2.45 -14.86
N ALA A 189 3.42 -2.51 -14.88
CA ALA A 189 2.68 -3.67 -14.38
C ALA A 189 2.97 -4.93 -15.19
N MET A 190 3.03 -4.85 -16.52
CA MET A 190 3.43 -5.98 -17.38
C MET A 190 4.87 -6.44 -17.10
N ALA A 191 5.80 -5.50 -16.86
CA ALA A 191 7.17 -5.85 -16.49
C ALA A 191 7.24 -6.59 -15.15
N PHE A 192 6.45 -6.17 -14.15
CA PHE A 192 6.38 -6.86 -12.86
C PHE A 192 5.66 -8.21 -12.92
N MET A 193 4.70 -8.38 -13.82
CA MET A 193 4.08 -9.70 -14.06
C MET A 193 5.09 -10.73 -14.59
N GLY A 194 6.17 -10.32 -15.25
CA GLY A 194 7.25 -11.20 -15.66
C GLY A 194 7.95 -11.89 -14.48
N PHE A 195 7.94 -11.29 -13.29
CA PHE A 195 8.49 -11.90 -12.09
C PHE A 195 7.57 -12.97 -11.45
N SER A 196 6.28 -12.98 -11.79
CA SER A 196 5.33 -13.93 -11.23
C SER A 196 5.58 -15.38 -11.68
N GLY A 197 6.37 -15.58 -12.72
CA GLY A 197 6.78 -16.90 -13.21
C GLY A 197 8.03 -17.49 -12.55
N ILE A 198 8.67 -16.73 -11.63
CA ILE A 198 9.95 -17.14 -11.00
C ILE A 198 9.71 -17.66 -9.56
N ALA A 199 8.53 -17.42 -8.97
CA ALA A 199 8.18 -17.82 -7.59
C ALA A 199 7.29 -19.06 -7.53
#